data_766986cdb2a10f644a48d48f709c71d1
#
_entry.id   766986cdb2a10f644a48d48f709c71d1
#
_cell.length_a   1.000
_cell.length_b   1.000
_cell.length_c   1.000
_cell.angle_alpha   90.00
_cell.angle_beta   90.00
_cell.angle_gamma   90.00
#
_symmetry.space_group_name_H-M   'P 1'
#
loop_
_entity.id
_entity.type
_entity.pdbx_description
1 polymer ?
#
loop_
_entity_poly.entity_id
_entity_poly.type
_entity_poly.pdbx_seq_one_letter_code
_entity_poly.pdbx_strand_id
1 'polypeptide(L)'
;MFIWDFVADKVLGQIVDWFYSQIVGFLGNFFSEMGNMGAELFTMDWVQSIVLFFSYLAWALYGTGLVVACFECGVEYSSGRGNIRETALNAIKGFMAVSLFTVVPVRLYELCVSLQGTFTAALTGYGSSIGDVAGEVMQEFNAVESISDLAAGPLLGFGSITSGIMILFCIILMAYAIIKVFFANLKRGGILLIQIAVGSLYMFSVPRGYTDGFIQWCKQIIGLCLSAFLQATILVAGLMVFKDHALLGLGLMLSAGEIPRIAGAFGLDTSTKANLMSAVYTAQAAVNTTRTVVQAVAK
;
A
#
# COMPACT_ATOMS: atom_id res chain seq x y z
N MET A 1 30.32 44.95 -5.83
CA MET A 1 30.22 43.52 -6.14
C MET A 1 30.40 42.71 -4.86
N PHE A 2 31.48 42.88 -4.11
CA PHE A 2 31.77 42.07 -2.90
C PHE A 2 30.73 42.07 -1.78
N ILE A 3 30.03 43.17 -1.54
CA ILE A 3 29.05 43.28 -0.44
C ILE A 3 27.73 42.55 -0.78
N TRP A 4 27.31 42.60 -2.03
CA TRP A 4 26.10 41.91 -2.48
C TRP A 4 26.28 40.40 -2.54
N ASP A 5 27.45 39.90 -2.91
CA ASP A 5 27.77 38.49 -2.91
C ASP A 5 27.80 37.93 -1.47
N PHE A 6 28.40 38.68 -0.53
CA PHE A 6 28.44 38.32 0.89
C PHE A 6 27.05 38.32 1.55
N VAL A 7 26.19 39.30 1.23
CA VAL A 7 24.82 39.37 1.78
C VAL A 7 23.95 38.28 1.16
N ALA A 8 24.09 38.02 -0.13
CA ALA A 8 23.37 36.97 -0.81
C ALA A 8 23.72 35.58 -0.23
N ASP A 9 25.00 35.28 -0.04
CA ASP A 9 25.45 34.01 0.55
C ASP A 9 24.95 33.82 1.98
N LYS A 10 24.96 34.86 2.79
CA LYS A 10 24.51 34.78 4.18
C LYS A 10 22.98 34.65 4.30
N VAL A 11 22.23 35.38 3.47
CA VAL A 11 20.75 35.27 3.43
C VAL A 11 20.32 33.95 2.83
N LEU A 12 20.96 33.48 1.77
CA LEU A 12 20.68 32.19 1.16
C LEU A 12 21.01 31.05 2.14
N GLY A 13 22.13 31.11 2.86
CA GLY A 13 22.48 30.16 3.90
C GLY A 13 21.43 30.08 4.99
N GLN A 14 20.99 31.23 5.53
CA GLN A 14 19.92 31.24 6.57
C GLN A 14 18.58 30.69 6.07
N ILE A 15 18.18 30.96 4.83
CA ILE A 15 16.96 30.42 4.25
C ILE A 15 17.06 28.89 4.09
N VAL A 16 18.21 28.42 3.62
CA VAL A 16 18.47 26.99 3.41
C VAL A 16 18.51 26.25 4.75
N ASP A 17 19.17 26.81 5.79
CA ASP A 17 19.19 26.24 7.14
C ASP A 17 17.79 26.21 7.78
N TRP A 18 17.00 27.27 7.59
CA TRP A 18 15.61 27.29 8.06
C TRP A 18 14.76 26.23 7.35
N PHE A 19 14.85 26.11 6.03
CA PHE A 19 14.15 25.07 5.26
C PHE A 19 14.56 23.67 5.70
N TYR A 20 15.88 23.47 5.90
CA TYR A 20 16.43 22.22 6.39
C TYR A 20 15.81 21.83 7.73
N SER A 21 15.86 22.71 8.72
CA SER A 21 15.31 22.46 10.05
C SER A 21 13.80 22.16 10.04
N GLN A 22 13.04 22.86 9.18
CA GLN A 22 11.60 22.61 9.02
C GLN A 22 11.32 21.24 8.40
N ILE A 23 12.06 20.85 7.35
CA ILE A 23 11.88 19.56 6.70
C ILE A 23 12.28 18.40 7.62
N VAL A 24 13.42 18.53 8.30
CA VAL A 24 13.91 17.51 9.23
C VAL A 24 12.96 17.37 10.42
N GLY A 25 12.49 18.47 11.01
CA GLY A 25 11.50 18.44 12.09
C GLY A 25 10.17 17.82 11.65
N PHE A 26 9.69 18.17 10.46
CA PHE A 26 8.50 17.55 9.87
C PHE A 26 8.68 16.04 9.65
N LEU A 27 9.80 15.62 9.10
CA LEU A 27 10.08 14.20 8.85
C LEU A 27 10.17 13.42 10.16
N GLY A 28 10.81 13.94 11.20
CA GLY A 28 10.89 13.29 12.51
C GLY A 28 9.51 13.06 13.11
N ASN A 29 8.64 14.07 13.14
CA ASN A 29 7.26 13.95 13.60
C ASN A 29 6.45 12.98 12.74
N PHE A 30 6.61 13.07 11.43
CA PHE A 30 5.91 12.25 10.46
C PHE A 30 6.28 10.76 10.57
N PHE A 31 7.54 10.45 10.82
CA PHE A 31 7.98 9.07 11.03
C PHE A 31 7.47 8.47 12.33
N SER A 32 7.35 9.28 13.39
CA SER A 32 6.78 8.84 14.66
C SER A 32 5.34 8.36 14.49
N GLU A 33 4.56 9.03 13.63
CA GLU A 33 3.17 8.65 13.34
C GLU A 33 3.05 7.46 12.36
N MET A 34 4.12 7.16 11.60
CA MET A 34 4.06 6.20 10.49
C MET A 34 4.01 4.72 10.90
N GLY A 35 4.38 4.40 12.15
CA GLY A 35 4.76 3.02 12.53
C GLY A 35 3.64 1.98 12.41
N ASN A 36 2.38 2.31 12.72
CA ASN A 36 1.30 1.31 12.85
C ASN A 36 -0.03 1.66 12.17
N MET A 37 -0.16 2.85 11.57
CA MET A 37 -1.45 3.40 11.10
C MET A 37 -2.29 2.46 10.22
N GLY A 38 -1.67 1.65 9.38
CA GLY A 38 -2.41 0.79 8.46
C GLY A 38 -3.07 -0.42 9.13
N ALA A 39 -2.44 -0.97 10.18
CA ALA A 39 -2.97 -2.11 10.93
C ALA A 39 -4.01 -1.67 11.96
N GLU A 40 -3.85 -0.50 12.56
CA GLU A 40 -4.78 0.08 13.52
C GLU A 40 -6.19 0.30 12.96
N LEU A 41 -6.31 0.48 11.63
CA LEU A 41 -7.60 0.58 10.98
C LEU A 41 -8.50 -0.63 11.31
N PHE A 42 -7.94 -1.85 11.35
CA PHE A 42 -8.70 -3.07 11.61
C PHE A 42 -9.03 -3.31 13.08
N THR A 43 -8.50 -2.52 14.00
CA THR A 43 -8.88 -2.54 15.42
C THR A 43 -10.08 -1.64 15.74
N MET A 44 -10.46 -0.76 14.80
CA MET A 44 -11.60 0.15 14.99
C MET A 44 -12.94 -0.59 14.92
N ASP A 45 -13.84 -0.34 15.88
CA ASP A 45 -15.14 -1.01 15.98
C ASP A 45 -16.00 -0.90 14.72
N TRP A 46 -16.01 0.28 14.10
CA TRP A 46 -16.78 0.49 12.87
C TRP A 46 -16.24 -0.31 11.68
N VAL A 47 -14.91 -0.51 11.59
CA VAL A 47 -14.29 -1.34 10.55
C VAL A 47 -14.64 -2.80 10.77
N GLN A 48 -14.57 -3.27 12.03
CA GLN A 48 -14.97 -4.63 12.39
C GLN A 48 -16.45 -4.88 12.06
N SER A 49 -17.31 -3.89 12.30
CA SER A 49 -18.73 -3.97 11.94
C SER A 49 -18.94 -4.10 10.43
N ILE A 50 -18.18 -3.37 9.63
CA ILE A 50 -18.20 -3.48 8.16
C ILE A 50 -17.71 -4.87 7.70
N VAL A 51 -16.60 -5.35 8.23
CA VAL A 51 -16.06 -6.68 7.91
C VAL A 51 -17.07 -7.78 8.28
N LEU A 52 -17.73 -7.65 9.43
CA LEU A 52 -18.77 -8.57 9.87
C LEU A 52 -20.00 -8.56 8.93
N PHE A 53 -20.44 -7.38 8.51
CA PHE A 53 -21.52 -7.24 7.53
C PHE A 53 -21.20 -7.98 6.23
N PHE A 54 -20.00 -7.77 5.65
CA PHE A 54 -19.59 -8.47 4.45
C PHE A 54 -19.37 -9.96 4.66
N SER A 55 -19.03 -10.39 5.88
CA SER A 55 -19.00 -11.81 6.24
C SER A 55 -20.39 -12.44 6.15
N TYR A 56 -21.41 -11.80 6.71
CA TYR A 56 -22.79 -12.30 6.59
C TYR A 56 -23.29 -12.31 5.15
N LEU A 57 -22.98 -11.26 4.38
CA LEU A 57 -23.31 -11.20 2.96
C LEU A 57 -22.66 -12.35 2.19
N ALA A 58 -21.40 -12.65 2.46
CA ALA A 58 -20.67 -13.73 1.83
C ALA A 58 -21.29 -15.11 2.14
N TRP A 59 -21.69 -15.35 3.40
CA TRP A 59 -22.39 -16.58 3.77
C TRP A 59 -23.74 -16.71 3.06
N ALA A 60 -24.50 -15.63 2.93
CA ALA A 60 -25.75 -15.62 2.19
C ALA A 60 -25.51 -15.92 0.69
N LEU A 61 -24.50 -15.29 0.09
CA LEU A 61 -24.13 -15.53 -1.31
C LEU A 61 -23.59 -16.94 -1.54
N TYR A 62 -22.81 -17.48 -0.61
CA TYR A 62 -22.37 -18.87 -0.67
C TYR A 62 -23.55 -19.83 -0.64
N GLY A 63 -24.49 -19.63 0.30
CA GLY A 63 -25.71 -20.47 0.39
C GLY A 63 -26.53 -20.44 -0.90
N THR A 64 -26.79 -19.27 -1.45
CA THR A 64 -27.51 -19.14 -2.73
C THR A 64 -26.72 -19.74 -3.89
N GLY A 65 -25.40 -19.53 -3.95
CA GLY A 65 -24.51 -20.12 -4.94
C GLY A 65 -24.49 -21.65 -4.88
N LEU A 66 -24.52 -22.22 -3.67
CA LEU A 66 -24.59 -23.66 -3.46
C LEU A 66 -25.92 -24.27 -3.98
N VAL A 67 -27.05 -23.61 -3.72
CA VAL A 67 -28.35 -24.03 -4.25
C VAL A 67 -28.32 -24.03 -5.78
N VAL A 68 -27.81 -22.95 -6.40
CA VAL A 68 -27.69 -22.88 -7.86
C VAL A 68 -26.75 -23.97 -8.40
N ALA A 69 -25.61 -24.22 -7.74
CA ALA A 69 -24.71 -25.31 -8.13
C ALA A 69 -25.36 -26.69 -8.09
N CYS A 70 -26.22 -26.94 -7.11
CA CYS A 70 -26.97 -28.17 -7.04
C CYS A 70 -27.96 -28.30 -8.22
N PHE A 71 -28.68 -27.24 -8.59
CA PHE A 71 -29.57 -27.24 -9.76
C PHE A 71 -28.79 -27.43 -11.07
N GLU A 72 -27.69 -26.73 -11.26
CA GLU A 72 -26.81 -26.88 -12.44
C GLU A 72 -26.31 -28.34 -12.55
N CYS A 73 -25.83 -28.90 -11.45
CA CYS A 73 -25.42 -30.31 -11.40
C CYS A 73 -26.55 -31.27 -11.76
N GLY A 74 -27.76 -31.02 -11.27
CA GLY A 74 -28.94 -31.86 -11.58
C GLY A 74 -29.28 -31.81 -13.08
N VAL A 75 -29.26 -30.66 -13.70
CA VAL A 75 -29.49 -30.46 -15.15
C VAL A 75 -28.38 -31.14 -15.97
N GLU A 76 -27.13 -30.97 -15.59
CA GLU A 76 -26.01 -31.61 -16.28
C GLU A 76 -26.03 -33.14 -16.13
N TYR A 77 -26.40 -33.63 -14.95
CA TYR A 77 -26.52 -35.06 -14.70
C TYR A 77 -27.62 -35.69 -15.57
N SER A 78 -28.77 -35.02 -15.69
CA SER A 78 -29.85 -35.48 -16.58
C SER A 78 -29.45 -35.53 -18.05
N SER A 79 -28.46 -34.72 -18.44
CA SER A 79 -27.86 -34.64 -19.79
C SER A 79 -26.68 -35.62 -19.98
N GLY A 80 -26.34 -36.44 -18.97
CA GLY A 80 -25.24 -37.41 -19.00
C GLY A 80 -23.86 -36.81 -18.90
N ARG A 81 -23.72 -35.51 -18.54
CA ARG A 81 -22.44 -34.77 -18.44
C ARG A 81 -22.09 -34.37 -17.01
N GLY A 82 -23.00 -34.51 -16.06
CA GLY A 82 -22.84 -34.04 -14.69
C GLY A 82 -21.81 -34.84 -13.89
N ASN A 83 -20.96 -34.15 -13.16
CA ASN A 83 -19.98 -34.73 -12.26
C ASN A 83 -20.26 -34.30 -10.81
N ILE A 84 -21.06 -35.13 -10.09
CA ILE A 84 -21.44 -34.88 -8.69
C ILE A 84 -20.21 -34.70 -7.79
N ARG A 85 -19.09 -35.42 -8.07
CA ARG A 85 -17.87 -35.33 -7.29
C ARG A 85 -17.22 -33.93 -7.43
N GLU A 86 -17.25 -33.38 -8.62
CA GLU A 86 -16.67 -32.04 -8.87
C GLU A 86 -17.50 -30.96 -8.20
N THR A 87 -18.83 -31.03 -8.29
CA THR A 87 -19.75 -30.12 -7.59
C THR A 87 -19.56 -30.19 -6.07
N ALA A 88 -19.42 -31.36 -5.51
CA ALA A 88 -19.16 -31.54 -4.08
C ALA A 88 -17.79 -30.95 -3.67
N LEU A 89 -16.73 -31.13 -4.48
CA LEU A 89 -15.43 -30.53 -4.22
C LEU A 89 -15.49 -29.01 -4.30
N ASN A 90 -16.23 -28.45 -5.24
CA ASN A 90 -16.39 -27.01 -5.37
C ASN A 90 -17.21 -26.41 -4.21
N ALA A 91 -18.20 -27.14 -3.70
CA ALA A 91 -18.92 -26.77 -2.47
C ALA A 91 -17.98 -26.71 -1.26
N ILE A 92 -17.10 -27.71 -1.08
CA ILE A 92 -16.10 -27.70 0.01
C ILE A 92 -15.11 -26.54 -0.16
N LYS A 93 -14.61 -26.29 -1.38
CA LYS A 93 -13.74 -25.14 -1.66
C LYS A 93 -14.43 -23.81 -1.31
N GLY A 94 -15.71 -23.68 -1.69
CA GLY A 94 -16.53 -22.51 -1.37
C GLY A 94 -16.73 -22.33 0.13
N PHE A 95 -16.96 -23.39 0.87
CA PHE A 95 -17.07 -23.36 2.33
C PHE A 95 -15.76 -22.88 2.98
N MET A 96 -14.62 -23.41 2.55
CA MET A 96 -13.31 -22.94 3.04
C MET A 96 -13.06 -21.47 2.66
N ALA A 97 -13.38 -21.08 1.43
CA ALA A 97 -13.23 -19.71 0.97
C ALA A 97 -14.05 -18.74 1.82
N VAL A 98 -15.36 -19.00 2.04
CA VAL A 98 -16.25 -18.14 2.82
C VAL A 98 -15.87 -18.05 4.29
N SER A 99 -15.30 -19.13 4.85
CA SER A 99 -14.85 -19.14 6.24
C SER A 99 -13.58 -18.30 6.47
N LEU A 100 -12.75 -18.15 5.46
CA LEU A 100 -11.40 -17.57 5.59
C LEU A 100 -11.24 -16.19 4.93
N PHE A 101 -12.14 -15.79 4.02
CA PHE A 101 -11.93 -14.59 3.18
C PHE A 101 -11.87 -13.26 3.95
N THR A 102 -12.45 -13.17 5.14
CA THR A 102 -12.33 -11.97 6.01
C THR A 102 -11.13 -12.06 6.93
N VAL A 103 -10.80 -13.26 7.41
CA VAL A 103 -9.77 -13.49 8.42
C VAL A 103 -8.38 -13.46 7.79
N VAL A 104 -8.18 -14.19 6.68
CA VAL A 104 -6.86 -14.34 6.06
C VAL A 104 -6.27 -13.00 5.58
N PRO A 105 -7.00 -12.10 4.90
CA PRO A 105 -6.45 -10.83 4.46
C PRO A 105 -5.97 -9.95 5.62
N VAL A 106 -6.75 -9.86 6.70
CA VAL A 106 -6.39 -9.05 7.88
C VAL A 106 -5.16 -9.64 8.56
N ARG A 107 -5.15 -10.96 8.82
CA ARG A 107 -4.01 -11.63 9.45
C ARG A 107 -2.75 -11.62 8.60
N LEU A 108 -2.88 -11.73 7.29
CA LEU A 108 -1.75 -11.61 6.37
C LEU A 108 -1.15 -10.20 6.39
N TYR A 109 -2.01 -9.19 6.47
CA TYR A 109 -1.56 -7.80 6.57
C TYR A 109 -0.85 -7.53 7.90
N GLU A 110 -1.44 -7.96 9.03
CA GLU A 110 -0.82 -7.91 10.36
C GLU A 110 0.55 -8.63 10.38
N LEU A 111 0.63 -9.81 9.77
CA LEU A 111 1.89 -10.56 9.62
C LEU A 111 2.93 -9.75 8.84
N CYS A 112 2.55 -9.13 7.72
CA CYS A 112 3.47 -8.32 6.93
C CYS A 112 3.97 -7.09 7.70
N VAL A 113 3.13 -6.44 8.50
CA VAL A 113 3.51 -5.32 9.38
C VAL A 113 4.45 -5.81 10.50
N SER A 114 4.15 -6.95 11.12
CA SER A 114 5.02 -7.57 12.13
C SER A 114 6.39 -7.97 11.57
N LEU A 115 6.42 -8.59 10.39
CA LEU A 115 7.67 -8.92 9.69
C LEU A 115 8.48 -7.67 9.37
N GLN A 116 7.83 -6.58 8.94
CA GLN A 116 8.47 -5.30 8.71
C GLN A 116 9.17 -4.80 9.98
N GLY A 117 8.50 -4.81 11.13
CA GLY A 117 9.07 -4.40 12.41
C GLY A 117 10.25 -5.27 12.82
N THR A 118 10.11 -6.60 12.74
CA THR A 118 11.18 -7.55 13.07
C THR A 118 12.39 -7.37 12.16
N PHE A 119 12.17 -7.19 10.87
CA PHE A 119 13.23 -7.00 9.88
C PHE A 119 13.93 -5.67 10.07
N THR A 120 13.18 -4.60 10.37
CA THR A 120 13.73 -3.28 10.69
C THR A 120 14.65 -3.36 11.92
N ALA A 121 14.19 -3.97 13.02
CA ALA A 121 14.99 -4.14 14.21
C ALA A 121 16.26 -4.96 13.97
N ALA A 122 16.17 -6.03 13.16
CA ALA A 122 17.30 -6.88 12.83
C ALA A 122 18.35 -6.18 11.96
N LEU A 123 17.90 -5.31 11.02
CA LEU A 123 18.80 -4.57 10.13
C LEU A 123 19.48 -3.39 10.82
N THR A 124 18.73 -2.67 11.64
CA THR A 124 19.19 -1.37 12.14
C THR A 124 19.77 -1.45 13.55
N GLY A 125 19.30 -2.41 14.36
CA GLY A 125 19.63 -2.49 15.77
C GLY A 125 19.03 -1.35 16.64
N TYR A 126 18.28 -0.41 16.05
CA TYR A 126 17.75 0.76 16.76
C TYR A 126 16.35 0.51 17.34
N GLY A 127 15.47 -0.08 16.61
CA GLY A 127 14.11 -0.31 17.06
C GLY A 127 13.29 -1.03 16.00
N SER A 128 12.04 -1.35 16.35
CA SER A 128 11.17 -2.13 15.46
C SER A 128 10.32 -1.27 14.52
N SER A 129 10.33 0.06 14.69
CA SER A 129 9.56 0.96 13.83
C SER A 129 10.43 1.74 12.85
N ILE A 130 9.85 2.11 11.72
CA ILE A 130 10.50 3.03 10.77
C ILE A 130 10.75 4.39 11.44
N GLY A 131 9.88 4.78 12.39
CA GLY A 131 10.02 5.99 13.17
C GLY A 131 11.28 6.00 14.03
N ASP A 132 11.62 4.88 14.67
CA ASP A 132 12.82 4.76 15.49
C ASP A 132 14.08 4.96 14.65
N VAL A 133 14.16 4.27 13.49
CA VAL A 133 15.29 4.39 12.56
C VAL A 133 15.43 5.80 11.99
N ALA A 134 14.30 6.38 11.61
CA ALA A 134 14.30 7.75 11.08
C ALA A 134 14.64 8.77 12.16
N GLY A 135 14.21 8.54 13.42
CA GLY A 135 14.57 9.37 14.57
C GLY A 135 16.09 9.42 14.78
N GLU A 136 16.76 8.28 14.74
CA GLU A 136 18.22 8.18 14.84
C GLU A 136 18.94 8.90 13.68
N VAL A 137 18.49 8.63 12.44
CA VAL A 137 19.04 9.33 11.26
C VAL A 137 18.82 10.83 11.36
N MET A 138 17.64 11.27 11.83
CA MET A 138 17.33 12.70 12.00
C MET A 138 18.09 13.34 13.16
N GLN A 139 18.39 12.62 14.24
CA GLN A 139 19.26 13.13 15.31
C GLN A 139 20.67 13.42 14.81
N GLU A 140 21.23 12.56 13.97
CA GLU A 140 22.52 12.83 13.34
C GLU A 140 22.48 14.07 12.45
N PHE A 141 21.40 14.27 11.70
CA PHE A 141 21.19 15.50 10.93
C PHE A 141 21.02 16.74 11.81
N ASN A 142 20.28 16.66 12.91
CA ASN A 142 20.09 17.78 13.84
C ASN A 142 21.34 18.13 14.62
N ALA A 143 22.29 17.20 14.78
CA ALA A 143 23.59 17.47 15.41
C ALA A 143 24.51 18.33 14.52
N VAL A 144 24.16 18.52 13.25
CA VAL A 144 24.90 19.37 12.31
C VAL A 144 24.32 20.78 12.40
N GLU A 145 25.11 21.73 12.94
CA GLU A 145 24.67 23.10 13.20
C GLU A 145 24.44 23.93 11.92
N SER A 146 25.08 23.54 10.80
CA SER A 146 24.92 24.22 9.52
C SER A 146 25.08 23.29 8.32
N ILE A 147 24.47 23.66 7.20
CA ILE A 147 24.59 22.93 5.93
C ILE A 147 26.06 22.91 5.44
N SER A 148 26.85 23.91 5.78
CA SER A 148 28.29 23.94 5.45
C SER A 148 29.06 22.82 6.15
N ASP A 149 28.69 22.46 7.38
CA ASP A 149 29.30 21.39 8.15
C ASP A 149 28.87 20.02 7.59
N LEU A 150 27.62 19.89 7.17
CA LEU A 150 27.10 18.71 6.48
C LEU A 150 27.82 18.49 5.13
N ALA A 151 28.11 19.57 4.39
CA ALA A 151 28.82 19.52 3.12
C ALA A 151 30.30 19.14 3.26
N ALA A 152 30.93 19.52 4.37
CA ALA A 152 32.31 19.20 4.69
C ALA A 152 32.47 17.81 5.34
N GLY A 153 31.36 17.23 5.87
CA GLY A 153 31.38 15.97 6.56
C GLY A 153 31.47 14.75 5.63
N PRO A 154 31.80 13.56 6.18
CA PRO A 154 31.92 12.33 5.41
C PRO A 154 30.59 11.87 4.82
N LEU A 155 29.46 12.36 5.34
CA LEU A 155 28.11 11.95 4.98
C LEU A 155 27.77 12.24 3.51
N LEU A 156 28.21 13.36 2.96
CA LEU A 156 27.85 13.77 1.60
C LEU A 156 29.06 13.97 0.67
N GLY A 157 30.26 14.16 1.18
CA GLY A 157 31.52 14.18 0.41
C GLY A 157 31.63 15.26 -0.68
N PHE A 158 30.77 16.28 -0.65
CA PHE A 158 30.73 17.35 -1.64
C PHE A 158 31.37 18.61 -1.05
N GLY A 159 32.60 18.94 -1.41
CA GLY A 159 33.24 20.20 -1.00
C GLY A 159 32.77 21.38 -1.84
N SER A 160 32.42 22.52 -1.20
CA SER A 160 32.14 23.84 -1.82
C SER A 160 30.65 24.23 -1.95
N ILE A 161 30.39 25.51 -2.18
CA ILE A 161 29.07 26.20 -2.19
C ILE A 161 28.02 25.55 -3.11
N THR A 162 28.41 24.87 -4.19
CA THR A 162 27.56 24.05 -5.04
C THR A 162 26.90 22.91 -4.25
N SER A 163 27.49 22.56 -3.11
CA SER A 163 27.02 21.46 -2.21
C SER A 163 25.75 21.82 -1.46
N GLY A 164 25.55 23.06 -1.00
CA GLY A 164 24.36 23.42 -0.22
C GLY A 164 23.07 23.23 -1.00
N ILE A 165 23.03 23.60 -2.27
CA ILE A 165 21.90 23.42 -3.17
C ILE A 165 21.67 21.91 -3.43
N MET A 166 22.75 21.14 -3.60
CA MET A 166 22.68 19.71 -3.84
C MET A 166 22.15 18.96 -2.62
N ILE A 167 22.57 19.36 -1.41
CA ILE A 167 22.10 18.83 -0.15
C ILE A 167 20.61 19.11 0.03
N LEU A 168 20.19 20.35 -0.18
CA LEU A 168 18.78 20.75 -0.12
C LEU A 168 17.94 19.92 -1.10
N PHE A 169 18.44 19.71 -2.31
CA PHE A 169 17.78 18.88 -3.32
C PHE A 169 17.67 17.42 -2.86
N CYS A 170 18.71 16.83 -2.29
CA CYS A 170 18.68 15.47 -1.74
C CYS A 170 17.66 15.33 -0.61
N ILE A 171 17.58 16.32 0.29
CA ILE A 171 16.61 16.32 1.40
C ILE A 171 15.19 16.43 0.89
N ILE A 172 14.93 17.29 -0.10
CA ILE A 172 13.60 17.41 -0.72
C ILE A 172 13.18 16.08 -1.40
N LEU A 173 14.11 15.44 -2.12
CA LEU A 173 13.83 14.14 -2.75
C LEU A 173 13.62 13.02 -1.71
N MET A 174 14.37 13.04 -0.61
CA MET A 174 14.17 12.12 0.52
C MET A 174 12.78 12.32 1.11
N ALA A 175 12.39 13.55 1.42
CA ALA A 175 11.05 13.88 1.92
C ALA A 175 9.96 13.41 0.95
N TYR A 176 10.13 13.64 -0.34
CA TYR A 176 9.19 13.15 -1.36
C TYR A 176 9.05 11.63 -1.36
N ALA A 177 10.17 10.89 -1.32
CA ALA A 177 10.15 9.43 -1.31
C ALA A 177 9.40 8.88 -0.09
N ILE A 178 9.67 9.43 1.08
CA ILE A 178 9.07 9.06 2.35
C ILE A 178 7.56 9.34 2.35
N ILE A 179 7.15 10.55 1.97
CA ILE A 179 5.75 10.95 1.88
C ILE A 179 4.99 10.06 0.89
N LYS A 180 5.61 9.75 -0.26
CA LYS A 180 5.01 8.85 -1.26
C LYS A 180 4.74 7.45 -0.70
N VAL A 181 5.70 6.87 0.02
CA VAL A 181 5.55 5.54 0.65
C VAL A 181 4.52 5.58 1.77
N PHE A 182 4.51 6.64 2.57
CA PHE A 182 3.52 6.83 3.63
C PHE A 182 2.09 6.84 3.08
N PHE A 183 1.79 7.69 2.11
CA PHE A 183 0.46 7.72 1.52
C PHE A 183 0.09 6.40 0.84
N ALA A 184 1.06 5.68 0.30
CA ALA A 184 0.82 4.34 -0.21
C ALA A 184 0.41 3.38 0.91
N ASN A 185 1.08 3.40 2.07
CA ASN A 185 0.75 2.59 3.23
C ASN A 185 -0.62 2.94 3.83
N LEU A 186 -0.90 4.24 3.99
CA LEU A 186 -2.19 4.71 4.50
C LEU A 186 -3.36 4.24 3.62
N LYS A 187 -3.22 4.33 2.31
CA LYS A 187 -4.24 3.86 1.35
C LYS A 187 -4.46 2.35 1.41
N ARG A 188 -3.44 1.55 1.73
CA ARG A 188 -3.53 0.09 1.70
C ARG A 188 -4.55 -0.47 2.68
N GLY A 189 -4.64 0.07 3.90
CA GLY A 189 -5.66 -0.33 4.85
C GLY A 189 -7.07 -0.18 4.30
N GLY A 190 -7.37 0.99 3.71
CA GLY A 190 -8.67 1.24 3.06
C GLY A 190 -8.91 0.35 1.84
N ILE A 191 -7.88 0.10 1.04
CA ILE A 191 -7.96 -0.79 -0.12
C ILE A 191 -8.23 -2.23 0.32
N LEU A 192 -7.57 -2.71 1.38
CA LEU A 192 -7.80 -4.04 1.91
C LEU A 192 -9.25 -4.21 2.39
N LEU A 193 -9.82 -3.19 3.03
CA LEU A 193 -11.22 -3.18 3.43
C LEU A 193 -12.16 -3.28 2.21
N ILE A 194 -11.87 -2.53 1.14
CA ILE A 194 -12.61 -2.62 -0.14
C ILE A 194 -12.46 -4.02 -0.75
N GLN A 195 -11.26 -4.60 -0.71
CA GLN A 195 -11.02 -5.94 -1.22
C GLN A 195 -11.80 -7.01 -0.43
N ILE A 196 -11.93 -6.87 0.89
CA ILE A 196 -12.79 -7.74 1.70
C ILE A 196 -14.25 -7.61 1.24
N ALA A 197 -14.74 -6.39 1.00
CA ALA A 197 -16.08 -6.17 0.50
C ALA A 197 -16.30 -6.83 -0.87
N VAL A 198 -15.39 -6.64 -1.82
CA VAL A 198 -15.43 -7.26 -3.16
C VAL A 198 -15.30 -8.78 -3.07
N GLY A 199 -14.45 -9.28 -2.17
CA GLY A 199 -14.25 -10.72 -1.92
C GLY A 199 -15.53 -11.46 -1.59
N SER A 200 -16.47 -10.81 -0.88
CA SER A 200 -17.76 -11.38 -0.53
C SER A 200 -18.59 -11.80 -1.77
N LEU A 201 -18.46 -11.03 -2.88
CA LEU A 201 -19.24 -11.28 -4.10
C LEU A 201 -18.81 -12.57 -4.83
N TYR A 202 -17.55 -12.97 -4.70
CA TYR A 202 -17.04 -14.20 -5.31
C TYR A 202 -17.61 -15.46 -4.63
N MET A 203 -18.15 -15.34 -3.40
CA MET A 203 -18.69 -16.47 -2.66
C MET A 203 -19.93 -17.10 -3.33
N PHE A 204 -20.59 -16.36 -4.21
CA PHE A 204 -21.64 -16.91 -5.07
C PHE A 204 -21.09 -17.80 -6.19
N SER A 205 -19.93 -17.48 -6.74
CA SER A 205 -19.36 -18.12 -7.93
C SER A 205 -18.51 -19.36 -7.58
N VAL A 206 -17.81 -19.35 -6.43
CA VAL A 206 -16.88 -20.43 -6.04
C VAL A 206 -17.56 -21.80 -5.92
N PRO A 207 -18.71 -21.98 -5.26
CA PRO A 207 -19.36 -23.28 -5.16
C PRO A 207 -19.89 -23.81 -6.51
N ARG A 208 -20.07 -22.92 -7.49
CA ARG A 208 -20.47 -23.24 -8.86
C ARG A 208 -19.28 -23.67 -9.75
N GLY A 209 -18.04 -23.61 -9.22
CA GLY A 209 -16.83 -23.94 -9.98
C GLY A 209 -16.15 -22.77 -10.68
N TYR A 210 -16.74 -21.57 -10.67
CA TYR A 210 -16.13 -20.37 -11.29
C TYR A 210 -15.17 -19.71 -10.30
N THR A 211 -13.94 -20.21 -10.23
CA THR A 211 -12.94 -19.82 -9.22
C THR A 211 -11.96 -18.77 -9.69
N ASP A 212 -11.88 -18.44 -10.99
CA ASP A 212 -10.86 -17.56 -11.56
C ASP A 212 -10.84 -16.17 -10.94
N GLY A 213 -12.02 -15.57 -10.74
CA GLY A 213 -12.13 -14.27 -10.08
C GLY A 213 -11.66 -14.30 -8.63
N PHE A 214 -11.97 -15.37 -7.90
CA PHE A 214 -11.52 -15.56 -6.53
C PHE A 214 -10.00 -15.77 -6.44
N ILE A 215 -9.41 -16.54 -7.35
CA ILE A 215 -7.95 -16.73 -7.43
C ILE A 215 -7.26 -15.39 -7.73
N GLN A 216 -7.80 -14.61 -8.65
CA GLN A 216 -7.28 -13.28 -8.96
C GLN A 216 -7.36 -12.35 -7.74
N TRP A 217 -8.47 -12.39 -7.01
CA TRP A 217 -8.64 -11.65 -5.76
C TRP A 217 -7.60 -12.07 -4.70
N CYS A 218 -7.35 -13.37 -4.51
CA CYS A 218 -6.32 -13.86 -3.61
C CYS A 218 -4.93 -13.30 -3.99
N LYS A 219 -4.59 -13.29 -5.28
CA LYS A 219 -3.33 -12.72 -5.76
C LYS A 219 -3.23 -11.22 -5.45
N GLN A 220 -4.33 -10.47 -5.57
CA GLN A 220 -4.36 -9.04 -5.23
C GLN A 220 -4.12 -8.81 -3.73
N ILE A 221 -4.74 -9.60 -2.85
CA ILE A 221 -4.49 -9.52 -1.40
C ILE A 221 -3.03 -9.79 -1.07
N ILE A 222 -2.47 -10.88 -1.59
CA ILE A 222 -1.05 -11.23 -1.38
C ILE A 222 -0.13 -10.11 -1.90
N GLY A 223 -0.41 -9.61 -3.10
CA GLY A 223 0.35 -8.52 -3.70
C GLY A 223 0.31 -7.25 -2.87
N LEU A 224 -0.86 -6.90 -2.34
CA LEU A 224 -1.06 -5.72 -1.49
C LEU A 224 -0.24 -5.83 -0.20
N CYS A 225 -0.31 -6.96 0.49
CA CYS A 225 0.42 -7.19 1.74
C CYS A 225 1.94 -7.26 1.52
N LEU A 226 2.38 -8.01 0.51
CA LEU A 226 3.80 -8.15 0.18
C LEU A 226 4.43 -6.82 -0.25
N SER A 227 3.73 -6.01 -1.04
CA SER A 227 4.23 -4.70 -1.45
C SER A 227 4.34 -3.72 -0.27
N ALA A 228 3.51 -3.85 0.78
CA ALA A 228 3.66 -3.07 2.01
C ALA A 228 4.98 -3.39 2.69
N PHE A 229 5.25 -4.67 2.93
CA PHE A 229 6.49 -5.16 3.53
C PHE A 229 7.72 -4.72 2.73
N LEU A 230 7.74 -4.96 1.41
CA LEU A 230 8.87 -4.63 0.56
C LEU A 230 9.15 -3.12 0.50
N GLN A 231 8.12 -2.28 0.41
CA GLN A 231 8.32 -0.82 0.39
C GLN A 231 8.95 -0.31 1.67
N ALA A 232 8.47 -0.79 2.81
CA ALA A 232 9.01 -0.39 4.09
C ALA A 232 10.47 -0.87 4.26
N THR A 233 10.75 -2.12 3.87
CA THR A 233 12.09 -2.69 3.93
C THR A 233 13.10 -1.91 3.07
N ILE A 234 12.74 -1.60 1.83
CA ILE A 234 13.62 -0.83 0.93
C ILE A 234 13.78 0.62 1.41
N LEU A 235 12.73 1.21 1.99
CA LEU A 235 12.83 2.54 2.58
C LEU A 235 13.82 2.57 3.75
N VAL A 236 13.73 1.60 4.67
CA VAL A 236 14.65 1.46 5.81
C VAL A 236 16.07 1.21 5.34
N ALA A 237 16.26 0.29 4.38
CA ALA A 237 17.58 0.05 3.78
C ALA A 237 18.15 1.34 3.14
N GLY A 238 17.31 2.12 2.47
CA GLY A 238 17.69 3.41 1.90
C GLY A 238 18.13 4.41 2.97
N LEU A 239 17.43 4.49 4.10
CA LEU A 239 17.80 5.35 5.23
C LEU A 239 19.15 4.95 5.84
N MET A 240 19.39 3.64 6.00
CA MET A 240 20.66 3.12 6.52
C MET A 240 21.84 3.47 5.59
N VAL A 241 21.68 3.23 4.29
CA VAL A 241 22.71 3.52 3.29
C VAL A 241 22.92 5.04 3.14
N PHE A 242 21.88 5.83 3.38
CA PHE A 242 21.95 7.28 3.26
C PHE A 242 23.00 7.91 4.22
N LYS A 243 23.24 7.30 5.37
CA LYS A 243 24.28 7.74 6.32
C LYS A 243 25.68 7.76 5.70
N ASP A 244 26.04 6.73 4.94
CA ASP A 244 27.38 6.57 4.37
C ASP A 244 27.45 7.07 2.92
N HIS A 245 26.37 6.88 2.17
CA HIS A 245 26.27 7.16 0.74
C HIS A 245 24.93 7.80 0.37
N ALA A 246 24.81 9.10 0.56
CA ALA A 246 23.54 9.84 0.43
C ALA A 246 22.83 9.63 -0.91
N LEU A 247 23.52 9.69 -2.04
CA LEU A 247 22.91 9.50 -3.37
C LEU A 247 22.43 8.07 -3.58
N LEU A 248 23.17 7.08 -3.08
CA LEU A 248 22.78 5.66 -3.19
C LEU A 248 21.57 5.37 -2.29
N GLY A 249 21.59 5.86 -1.05
CA GLY A 249 20.47 5.77 -0.13
C GLY A 249 19.20 6.42 -0.68
N LEU A 250 19.33 7.61 -1.27
CA LEU A 250 18.25 8.31 -1.94
C LEU A 250 17.69 7.49 -3.13
N GLY A 251 18.56 6.90 -3.94
CA GLY A 251 18.15 6.01 -5.03
C GLY A 251 17.32 4.83 -4.55
N LEU A 252 17.73 4.19 -3.44
CA LEU A 252 16.98 3.10 -2.80
C LEU A 252 15.62 3.60 -2.28
N MET A 253 15.56 4.73 -1.58
CA MET A 253 14.30 5.28 -1.08
C MET A 253 13.32 5.60 -2.21
N LEU A 254 13.79 6.18 -3.31
CA LEU A 254 12.97 6.46 -4.49
C LEU A 254 12.48 5.17 -5.15
N SER A 255 13.30 4.11 -5.19
CA SER A 255 12.93 2.81 -5.76
C SER A 255 11.83 2.11 -4.97
N ALA A 256 11.68 2.38 -3.67
CA ALA A 256 10.57 1.88 -2.87
C ALA A 256 9.19 2.28 -3.46
N GLY A 257 9.10 3.44 -4.12
CA GLY A 257 7.91 3.89 -4.81
C GLY A 257 7.52 3.09 -6.05
N GLU A 258 8.45 2.29 -6.62
CA GLU A 258 8.24 1.49 -7.83
C GLU A 258 7.79 0.04 -7.53
N ILE A 259 7.87 -0.39 -6.27
CA ILE A 259 7.53 -1.77 -5.86
C ILE A 259 6.13 -2.20 -6.29
N PRO A 260 5.06 -1.38 -6.14
CA PRO A 260 3.74 -1.78 -6.59
C PRO A 260 3.67 -2.05 -8.11
N ARG A 261 4.42 -1.28 -8.90
CA ARG A 261 4.49 -1.47 -10.35
C ARG A 261 5.20 -2.77 -10.71
N ILE A 262 6.30 -3.06 -10.03
CA ILE A 262 7.07 -4.29 -10.22
C ILE A 262 6.23 -5.50 -9.78
N ALA A 263 5.59 -5.44 -8.61
CA ALA A 263 4.70 -6.50 -8.14
C ALA A 263 3.56 -6.78 -9.13
N GLY A 264 2.98 -5.73 -9.72
CA GLY A 264 1.97 -5.85 -10.77
C GLY A 264 2.47 -6.61 -12.02
N ALA A 265 3.73 -6.41 -12.42
CA ALA A 265 4.32 -7.13 -13.56
C ALA A 265 4.45 -8.64 -13.31
N PHE A 266 4.53 -9.08 -12.04
CA PHE A 266 4.50 -10.49 -11.65
C PHE A 266 3.09 -11.05 -11.45
N GLY A 267 2.04 -10.34 -11.86
CA GLY A 267 0.65 -10.78 -11.72
C GLY A 267 0.10 -10.62 -10.29
N LEU A 268 0.84 -9.94 -9.42
CA LEU A 268 0.38 -9.48 -8.12
C LEU A 268 -0.18 -8.06 -8.30
N ASP A 269 -1.36 -7.95 -8.92
CA ASP A 269 -1.93 -6.63 -9.25
C ASP A 269 -2.26 -5.87 -7.98
N THR A 270 -1.35 -4.98 -7.60
CA THR A 270 -1.52 -4.01 -6.51
C THR A 270 -2.02 -2.66 -7.03
N SER A 271 -2.25 -2.57 -8.34
CA SER A 271 -2.66 -1.34 -8.99
C SER A 271 -4.10 -1.01 -8.62
N THR A 272 -4.24 -0.14 -7.66
CA THR A 272 -5.45 0.64 -7.40
C THR A 272 -5.62 1.74 -8.45
N LYS A 273 -5.41 1.40 -9.70
CA LYS A 273 -5.96 2.15 -10.81
C LYS A 273 -7.45 1.81 -10.87
N ALA A 274 -8.20 2.30 -9.88
CA ALA A 274 -9.58 2.63 -10.15
C ALA A 274 -9.52 3.59 -11.34
N ASN A 275 -9.75 3.06 -12.52
CA ASN A 275 -9.95 3.88 -13.71
C ASN A 275 -11.25 4.64 -13.44
N LEU A 276 -11.13 5.82 -12.82
CA LEU A 276 -12.26 6.75 -12.61
C LEU A 276 -13.02 6.92 -13.92
N MET A 277 -12.30 6.89 -15.04
CA MET A 277 -12.86 6.91 -16.38
C MET A 277 -13.71 5.67 -16.68
N SER A 278 -13.29 4.47 -16.29
CA SER A 278 -14.07 3.23 -16.43
C SER A 278 -15.32 3.26 -15.57
N ALA A 279 -15.24 3.73 -14.32
CA ALA A 279 -16.39 3.88 -13.45
C ALA A 279 -17.40 4.92 -14.00
N VAL A 280 -16.92 6.02 -14.57
CA VAL A 280 -17.75 7.04 -15.23
C VAL A 280 -18.43 6.45 -16.47
N TYR A 281 -17.71 5.71 -17.30
CA TYR A 281 -18.30 5.04 -18.49
C TYR A 281 -19.34 3.99 -18.09
N THR A 282 -19.09 3.21 -17.02
CA THR A 282 -20.05 2.21 -16.53
C THR A 282 -21.30 2.89 -15.97
N ALA A 283 -21.15 3.97 -15.20
CA ALA A 283 -22.27 4.75 -14.69
C ALA A 283 -23.06 5.39 -15.83
N GLN A 284 -22.40 5.92 -16.85
CA GLN A 284 -23.03 6.53 -18.02
C GLN A 284 -23.77 5.51 -18.90
N ALA A 285 -23.20 4.29 -19.03
CA ALA A 285 -23.87 3.17 -19.69
C ALA A 285 -25.12 2.74 -18.93
N ALA A 286 -25.06 2.64 -17.59
CA ALA A 286 -26.20 2.31 -16.75
C ALA A 286 -27.33 3.36 -16.87
N VAL A 287 -26.99 4.66 -16.84
CA VAL A 287 -27.95 5.75 -17.04
C VAL A 287 -28.60 5.71 -18.43
N ASN A 288 -27.80 5.46 -19.46
CA ASN A 288 -28.32 5.35 -20.83
C ASN A 288 -29.25 4.13 -21.00
N THR A 289 -28.91 2.99 -20.42
CA THR A 289 -29.75 1.79 -20.43
C THR A 289 -31.06 2.03 -19.69
N THR A 290 -31.02 2.66 -18.50
CA THR A 290 -32.22 3.03 -17.76
C THR A 290 -33.12 3.98 -18.55
N ARG A 291 -32.53 4.97 -19.22
CA ARG A 291 -33.26 5.91 -20.07
C ARG A 291 -33.95 5.23 -21.26
N THR A 292 -33.26 4.26 -21.87
CA THR A 292 -33.83 3.48 -22.99
C THR A 292 -34.99 2.60 -22.55
N VAL A 293 -34.87 1.96 -21.37
CA VAL A 293 -35.93 1.14 -20.77
C VAL A 293 -37.15 2.00 -20.42
N VAL A 294 -36.95 3.17 -19.79
CA VAL A 294 -38.04 4.10 -19.45
C VAL A 294 -38.75 4.59 -20.71
N GLN A 295 -38.01 4.92 -21.78
CA GLN A 295 -38.62 5.32 -23.07
C GLN A 295 -39.37 4.19 -23.77
N ALA A 296 -38.94 2.92 -23.58
CA ALA A 296 -39.63 1.77 -24.16
C ALA A 296 -40.93 1.42 -23.39
N VAL A 297 -40.99 1.70 -22.09
CA VAL A 297 -42.17 1.45 -21.23
C VAL A 297 -43.20 2.60 -21.34
N ALA A 298 -42.75 3.82 -21.75
CA ALA A 298 -43.61 5.00 -21.92
C ALA A 298 -44.29 5.09 -23.30
N LYS A 299 -44.06 4.12 -24.22
CA LYS A 299 -44.76 3.91 -25.49
C LYS A 299 -45.73 2.76 -25.36
#